data_c3574f4e1035cbcbb2066c27c062a006
#
_entry.id   c3574f4e1035cbcbb2066c27c062a006
#
_cell.length_a   1.000
_cell.length_b   1.000
_cell.length_c   1.000
_cell.angle_alpha   90.00
_cell.angle_beta   90.00
_cell.angle_gamma   90.00
#
_symmetry.space_group_name_H-M   'P 1'
#
loop_
_entity.id
_entity.type
_entity.pdbx_description
1 polymer ?
#
loop_
_entity_poly.entity_id
_entity_poly.type
_entity_poly.pdbx_seq_one_letter_code
_entity_poly.pdbx_strand_id
1 'polypeptide(L)'
;SSAASDVYKRQQWRKHKDFILSDLSSRLLDRKLFQIKFLPEKINSDKRNYLEKSISDSMGVTLIDSRYFILEGTASNSTYVSNKEEIKILNKEGNVIPLSAASEILPLSVYSHTLTRPFVCWPKEIKWTD
;
A
#
# COMPACT_ATOMS: atom_id res chain seq x y z
N SER A 1 18.74 2.69 -21.62
CA SER A 1 17.62 3.33 -20.96
C SER A 1 17.65 3.10 -19.45
N SER A 2 17.02 3.97 -18.69
CA SER A 2 16.95 3.84 -17.22
C SER A 2 16.29 2.54 -16.79
N ALA A 3 15.28 2.07 -17.51
CA ALA A 3 14.56 0.83 -17.20
C ALA A 3 15.46 -0.40 -17.33
N ALA A 4 16.28 -0.49 -18.39
CA ALA A 4 17.22 -1.60 -18.59
C ALA A 4 18.31 -1.59 -17.52
N SER A 5 18.80 -0.40 -17.15
CA SER A 5 19.78 -0.24 -16.07
C SER A 5 19.22 -0.68 -14.72
N ASP A 6 17.97 -0.35 -14.43
CA ASP A 6 17.30 -0.75 -13.19
C ASP A 6 17.10 -2.26 -13.09
N VAL A 7 16.73 -2.92 -14.18
CA VAL A 7 16.61 -4.38 -14.24
C VAL A 7 17.97 -5.04 -14.00
N TYR A 8 19.03 -4.52 -14.62
CA TYR A 8 20.38 -5.03 -14.41
C TYR A 8 20.82 -4.91 -12.95
N LYS A 9 20.59 -3.76 -12.32
CA LYS A 9 20.91 -3.54 -10.91
C LYS A 9 20.17 -4.52 -10.00
N ARG A 10 18.88 -4.74 -10.25
CA ARG A 10 18.06 -5.68 -9.49
C ARG A 10 18.58 -7.12 -9.62
N GLN A 11 19.03 -7.51 -10.79
CA GLN A 11 19.64 -8.82 -11.01
C GLN A 11 20.95 -8.98 -10.24
N GLN A 12 21.77 -7.92 -10.15
CA GLN A 12 22.98 -7.94 -9.34
C GLN A 12 22.66 -8.04 -7.85
N TRP A 13 21.66 -7.32 -7.38
CA TRP A 13 21.24 -7.38 -5.98
C TRP A 13 20.71 -8.77 -5.59
N ARG A 14 20.06 -9.46 -6.51
CA ARG A 14 19.60 -10.84 -6.30
C ARG A 14 20.72 -11.79 -5.88
N LYS A 15 21.92 -11.54 -6.36
CA LYS A 15 23.12 -12.34 -6.08
C LYS A 15 23.95 -11.75 -4.92
N HIS A 16 23.49 -10.71 -4.29
CA HIS A 16 24.24 -10.04 -3.23
C HIS A 16 24.35 -10.92 -1.99
N LYS A 17 25.45 -10.75 -1.25
CA LYS A 17 25.71 -11.50 0.00
C LYS A 17 24.74 -11.15 1.12
N ASP A 18 24.21 -9.91 1.12
CA ASP A 18 23.18 -9.50 2.06
C ASP A 18 21.88 -10.24 1.74
N PHE A 19 21.44 -11.06 2.68
CA PHE A 19 20.23 -11.88 2.50
C PHE A 19 18.97 -11.02 2.28
N ILE A 20 18.83 -9.91 3.01
CA ILE A 20 17.67 -9.02 2.88
C ILE A 20 17.60 -8.44 1.48
N LEU A 21 18.69 -7.87 1.01
CA LEU A 21 18.77 -7.29 -0.33
C LEU A 21 18.52 -8.35 -1.42
N SER A 22 19.13 -9.50 -1.28
CA SER A 22 18.98 -10.62 -2.20
C SER A 22 17.54 -11.13 -2.26
N ASP A 23 16.91 -11.33 -1.09
CA ASP A 23 15.55 -11.84 -1.01
C ASP A 23 14.54 -10.83 -1.56
N LEU A 24 14.62 -9.57 -1.15
CA LEU A 24 13.71 -8.53 -1.62
C LEU A 24 13.83 -8.30 -3.13
N SER A 25 15.06 -8.31 -3.65
CA SER A 25 15.30 -8.18 -5.09
C SER A 25 14.74 -9.37 -5.87
N SER A 26 14.90 -10.58 -5.34
CA SER A 26 14.34 -11.79 -5.95
C SER A 26 12.82 -11.75 -5.99
N ARG A 27 12.18 -11.26 -4.93
CA ARG A 27 10.73 -11.12 -4.87
C ARG A 27 10.21 -10.14 -5.92
N LEU A 28 10.91 -9.04 -6.15
CA LEU A 28 10.55 -8.09 -7.20
C LEU A 28 10.69 -8.68 -8.59
N LEU A 29 11.79 -9.38 -8.86
CA LEU A 29 12.06 -10.00 -10.17
C LEU A 29 11.08 -11.15 -10.46
N ASP A 30 10.80 -11.98 -9.47
CA ASP A 30 9.91 -13.13 -9.60
C ASP A 30 8.45 -12.76 -9.36
N ARG A 31 8.16 -11.49 -9.09
CA ARG A 31 6.82 -10.95 -8.79
C ARG A 31 6.14 -11.65 -7.61
N LYS A 32 6.92 -12.07 -6.63
CA LYS A 32 6.43 -12.63 -5.37
C LYS A 32 6.25 -11.50 -4.36
N LEU A 33 5.21 -10.72 -4.56
CA LEU A 33 4.94 -9.55 -3.75
C LEU A 33 4.47 -9.92 -2.35
N PHE A 34 4.63 -8.98 -1.42
CA PHE A 34 4.07 -9.11 -0.08
C PHE A 34 2.54 -9.09 -0.14
N GLN A 35 1.91 -9.74 0.81
CA GLN A 35 0.47 -9.56 1.01
C GLN A 35 0.22 -8.29 1.82
N ILE A 36 -0.94 -7.68 1.60
CA ILE A 36 -1.38 -6.49 2.29
C ILE A 36 -2.65 -6.78 3.08
N LYS A 37 -2.74 -6.23 4.27
CA LYS A 37 -3.97 -6.26 5.07
C LYS A 37 -4.30 -4.87 5.56
N PHE A 38 -5.51 -4.43 5.29
CA PHE A 38 -6.04 -3.18 5.84
C PHE A 38 -6.60 -3.44 7.22
N LEU A 39 -6.30 -2.53 8.14
CA LEU A 39 -6.68 -2.66 9.54
C LEU A 39 -7.64 -1.54 9.92
N PRO A 40 -8.54 -1.78 10.90
CA PRO A 40 -9.39 -0.71 11.43
C PRO A 40 -8.59 0.34 12.17
N GLU A 41 -7.50 -0.08 12.80
CA GLU A 41 -6.58 0.78 13.55
C GLU A 41 -5.14 0.42 13.21
N LYS A 42 -4.22 1.30 13.59
CA LYS A 42 -2.80 1.03 13.43
C LYS A 42 -2.43 -0.28 14.14
N ILE A 43 -1.55 -1.06 13.50
CA ILE A 43 -1.13 -2.34 14.07
C ILE A 43 -0.57 -2.14 15.49
N ASN A 44 -1.00 -2.97 16.42
CA ASN A 44 -0.49 -2.90 17.78
C ASN A 44 0.87 -3.61 17.90
N SER A 45 1.57 -3.31 19.00
CA SER A 45 2.91 -3.85 19.23
C SER A 45 2.93 -5.38 19.33
N ASP A 46 1.88 -5.98 19.90
CA ASP A 46 1.81 -7.44 20.06
C ASP A 46 1.72 -8.15 18.72
N LYS A 47 0.88 -7.66 17.81
CA LYS A 47 0.75 -8.19 16.45
C LYS A 47 2.03 -8.00 15.65
N ARG A 48 2.64 -6.84 15.78
CA ARG A 48 3.91 -6.54 15.11
C ARG A 48 5.01 -7.48 15.61
N ASN A 49 5.12 -7.67 16.92
CA ASN A 49 6.08 -8.59 17.50
C ASN A 49 5.84 -10.03 17.06
N TYR A 50 4.58 -10.42 16.94
CA TYR A 50 4.21 -11.73 16.39
C TYR A 50 4.72 -11.89 14.96
N LEU A 51 4.50 -10.88 14.09
CA LEU A 51 4.97 -10.91 12.71
C LEU A 51 6.50 -10.94 12.65
N GLU A 52 7.17 -10.13 13.45
CA GLU A 52 8.64 -10.10 13.50
C GLU A 52 9.20 -11.47 13.88
N LYS A 53 8.62 -12.09 14.91
CA LYS A 53 9.04 -13.42 15.36
C LYS A 53 8.75 -14.49 14.32
N SER A 54 7.57 -14.45 13.71
CA SER A 54 7.20 -15.43 12.68
C SER A 54 8.12 -15.33 11.46
N ILE A 55 8.47 -14.13 11.06
CA ILE A 55 9.41 -13.90 9.94
C ILE A 55 10.80 -14.38 10.33
N SER A 56 11.26 -14.04 11.53
CA SER A 56 12.56 -14.47 12.03
C SER A 56 12.68 -16.00 12.04
N ASP A 57 11.67 -16.68 12.56
CA ASP A 57 11.67 -18.15 12.64
C ASP A 57 11.55 -18.79 11.25
N SER A 58 10.69 -18.26 10.39
CA SER A 58 10.43 -18.83 9.07
C SER A 58 11.56 -18.60 8.08
N MET A 59 12.18 -17.43 8.13
CA MET A 59 13.20 -17.03 7.16
C MET A 59 14.62 -17.18 7.69
N GLY A 60 14.79 -17.48 8.98
CA GLY A 60 16.10 -17.66 9.58
C GLY A 60 16.90 -16.36 9.73
N VAL A 61 16.22 -15.23 9.87
CA VAL A 61 16.83 -13.91 10.07
C VAL A 61 16.68 -13.47 11.53
N THR A 62 17.46 -12.48 11.93
CA THR A 62 17.34 -11.90 13.26
C THR A 62 16.03 -11.11 13.41
N LEU A 63 15.60 -10.85 14.65
CA LEU A 63 14.40 -10.02 14.88
C LEU A 63 14.58 -8.60 14.33
N ILE A 64 15.78 -8.07 14.38
CA ILE A 64 16.09 -6.74 13.81
C ILE A 64 15.91 -6.78 12.28
N ASP A 65 16.46 -7.80 11.64
CA ASP A 65 16.37 -7.95 10.19
C ASP A 65 14.95 -8.27 9.71
N SER A 66 14.13 -8.92 10.53
CA SER A 66 12.74 -9.21 10.20
C SER A 66 11.91 -7.95 9.92
N ARG A 67 12.30 -6.82 10.50
CA ARG A 67 11.62 -5.53 10.30
C ARG A 67 11.66 -5.04 8.85
N TYR A 68 12.68 -5.44 8.07
CA TYR A 68 12.76 -5.11 6.65
C TYR A 68 11.70 -5.83 5.82
N PHE A 69 11.05 -6.85 6.36
CA PHE A 69 10.00 -7.62 5.70
C PHE A 69 8.61 -7.22 6.18
N ILE A 70 8.49 -6.16 6.96
CA ILE A 70 7.21 -5.61 7.43
C ILE A 70 7.13 -4.15 6.99
N LEU A 71 6.11 -3.81 6.25
CA LEU A 71 5.82 -2.43 5.86
C LEU A 71 4.50 -2.00 6.49
N GLU A 72 4.54 -0.95 7.27
CA GLU A 72 3.37 -0.30 7.83
C GLU A 72 3.15 1.04 7.16
N GLY A 73 1.90 1.41 7.00
CA GLY A 73 1.58 2.71 6.46
C GLY A 73 0.10 3.01 6.55
N THR A 74 -0.26 4.12 5.97
CA THR A 74 -1.65 4.57 5.88
C THR A 74 -1.96 4.86 4.42
N ALA A 75 -2.92 4.12 3.87
CA ALA A 75 -3.40 4.39 2.53
C ALA A 75 -4.49 5.44 2.59
N SER A 76 -4.38 6.46 1.75
CA SER A 76 -5.39 7.47 1.60
C SER A 76 -5.91 7.48 0.17
N ASN A 77 -7.22 7.57 0.04
CA ASN A 77 -7.87 7.68 -1.25
C ASN A 77 -8.83 8.85 -1.22
N SER A 78 -8.58 9.84 -2.09
CA SER A 78 -9.48 10.96 -2.30
C SER A 78 -10.17 10.75 -3.64
N THR A 79 -11.44 10.35 -3.61
CA THR A 79 -12.20 10.07 -4.82
C THR A 79 -12.62 11.35 -5.55
N TYR A 80 -12.80 12.45 -4.83
CA TYR A 80 -13.19 13.72 -5.43
C TYR A 80 -12.78 14.89 -4.54
N VAL A 81 -12.06 15.85 -5.12
CA VAL A 81 -11.68 17.09 -4.42
C VAL A 81 -12.39 18.24 -5.12
N SER A 82 -13.44 18.76 -4.49
CA SER A 82 -14.30 19.80 -5.05
C SER A 82 -13.60 21.13 -5.34
N ASN A 83 -12.41 21.35 -4.79
CA ASN A 83 -11.71 22.63 -4.89
C ASN A 83 -10.61 22.70 -5.96
N LYS A 84 -10.22 21.58 -6.56
CA LYS A 84 -9.09 21.55 -7.52
C LYS A 84 -9.50 21.28 -8.96
N GLU A 85 -10.40 20.38 -9.20
CA GLU A 85 -10.90 20.05 -10.53
C GLU A 85 -12.39 19.75 -10.43
N GLU A 86 -13.19 20.80 -10.46
CA GLU A 86 -14.62 20.68 -10.33
C GLU A 86 -15.24 20.24 -11.66
N ILE A 87 -15.91 19.10 -11.66
CA ILE A 87 -16.68 18.66 -12.82
C ILE A 87 -17.94 19.49 -12.87
N LYS A 88 -18.17 20.18 -14.00
CA LYS A 88 -19.34 21.01 -14.22
C LYS A 88 -20.33 20.26 -15.10
N ILE A 89 -21.59 20.34 -14.76
CA ILE A 89 -22.68 19.72 -15.50
C ILE A 89 -23.60 20.81 -16.08
N LEU A 90 -23.95 20.62 -17.35
CA LEU A 90 -24.99 21.41 -17.96
C LEU A 90 -26.36 20.81 -17.63
N ASN A 91 -27.19 21.55 -16.88
CA ASN A 91 -28.53 21.07 -16.57
C ASN A 91 -29.50 21.26 -17.73
N LYS A 92 -30.72 20.72 -17.59
CA LYS A 92 -31.75 20.81 -18.63
C LYS A 92 -32.23 22.24 -18.92
N GLU A 93 -31.99 23.15 -17.99
CA GLU A 93 -32.36 24.55 -18.10
C GLU A 93 -31.25 25.39 -18.81
N GLY A 94 -30.14 24.76 -19.19
CA GLY A 94 -29.04 25.42 -19.87
C GLY A 94 -28.02 26.08 -18.91
N ASN A 95 -28.11 25.86 -17.62
CA ASN A 95 -27.19 26.41 -16.64
C ASN A 95 -26.05 25.43 -16.35
N VAL A 96 -24.83 25.95 -16.17
CA VAL A 96 -23.67 25.16 -15.76
C VAL A 96 -23.59 25.18 -14.25
N ILE A 97 -23.69 24.00 -13.65
CA ILE A 97 -23.62 23.83 -12.20
C ILE A 97 -22.53 22.82 -11.84
N PRO A 98 -21.90 22.96 -10.64
CA PRO A 98 -20.96 21.96 -10.17
C PRO A 98 -21.65 20.61 -9.97
N LEU A 99 -20.94 19.51 -10.21
CA LEU A 99 -21.46 18.17 -10.00
C LEU A 99 -21.92 17.97 -8.54
N SER A 100 -21.23 18.57 -7.59
CA SER A 100 -21.59 18.54 -6.17
C SER A 100 -22.96 19.14 -5.88
N ALA A 101 -23.37 20.16 -6.65
CA ALA A 101 -24.69 20.80 -6.51
C ALA A 101 -25.77 20.08 -7.31
N ALA A 102 -25.41 19.34 -8.35
CA ALA A 102 -26.35 18.63 -9.23
C ALA A 102 -26.83 17.30 -8.67
N SER A 103 -26.10 16.71 -7.71
CA SER A 103 -26.42 15.39 -7.16
C SER A 103 -27.32 15.53 -5.93
N GLU A 104 -28.62 15.33 -6.15
CA GLU A 104 -29.61 15.28 -5.07
C GLU A 104 -29.71 13.88 -4.42
N ILE A 105 -29.31 12.84 -5.17
CA ILE A 105 -29.49 11.44 -4.77
C ILE A 105 -28.30 10.92 -3.96
N LEU A 106 -27.08 11.36 -4.28
CA LEU A 106 -25.86 10.99 -3.58
C LEU A 106 -25.11 12.26 -3.24
N PRO A 107 -25.05 12.66 -1.95
CA PRO A 107 -24.28 13.83 -1.56
C PRO A 107 -22.79 13.57 -1.85
N LEU A 108 -22.28 14.19 -2.90
CA LEU A 108 -20.87 14.06 -3.31
C LEU A 108 -19.91 14.55 -2.24
N SER A 109 -20.40 15.30 -1.24
CA SER A 109 -19.64 15.65 -0.05
C SER A 109 -19.11 14.40 0.68
N VAL A 110 -19.83 13.28 0.62
CA VAL A 110 -19.37 11.99 1.17
C VAL A 110 -18.13 11.48 0.42
N TYR A 111 -18.07 11.71 -0.89
CA TYR A 111 -16.96 11.28 -1.73
C TYR A 111 -15.77 12.25 -1.72
N SER A 112 -15.98 13.47 -1.22
CA SER A 112 -14.89 14.45 -1.10
C SER A 112 -14.03 14.21 0.15
N HIS A 113 -14.46 13.35 1.07
CA HIS A 113 -13.66 13.00 2.24
C HIS A 113 -12.55 12.02 1.86
N THR A 114 -11.35 12.32 2.33
CA THR A 114 -10.22 11.41 2.20
C THR A 114 -10.43 10.22 3.12
N LEU A 115 -10.59 9.04 2.53
CA LEU A 115 -10.64 7.81 3.29
C LEU A 115 -9.22 7.36 3.59
N THR A 116 -8.87 7.26 4.86
CA THR A 116 -7.58 6.78 5.29
C THR A 116 -7.74 5.45 6.03
N ARG A 117 -6.93 4.46 5.65
CA ARG A 117 -6.91 3.17 6.33
C ARG A 117 -5.48 2.76 6.62
N PRO A 118 -5.17 2.37 7.85
CA PRO A 118 -3.89 1.77 8.15
C PRO A 118 -3.76 0.42 7.42
N PHE A 119 -2.55 0.10 7.02
CA PHE A 119 -2.27 -1.18 6.39
C PHE A 119 -0.95 -1.74 6.91
N VAL A 120 -0.78 -3.05 6.77
CA VAL A 120 0.48 -3.74 7.01
C VAL A 120 0.73 -4.72 5.86
N CYS A 121 1.99 -4.79 5.41
CA CYS A 121 2.44 -5.72 4.38
C CYS A 121 3.50 -6.64 4.96
N TRP A 122 3.47 -7.90 4.58
CA TRP A 122 4.46 -8.90 4.99
C TRP A 122 4.52 -10.04 3.96
N PRO A 123 5.55 -10.90 4.00
CA PRO A 123 5.65 -12.00 3.03
C PRO A 123 4.45 -12.95 3.09
N LYS A 124 4.01 -13.40 1.93
CA LYS A 124 2.83 -14.28 1.81
C LYS A 124 2.99 -15.63 2.51
N GLU A 125 4.22 -16.06 2.73
CA GLU A 125 4.52 -17.32 3.42
C GLU A 125 4.16 -17.29 4.90
N ILE A 126 4.06 -16.09 5.46
CA ILE A 126 3.72 -15.89 6.88
C ILE A 126 2.21 -15.71 6.99
N LYS A 127 1.56 -16.57 7.74
CA LYS A 127 0.10 -16.48 7.95
C LYS A 127 -0.24 -15.46 9.02
N TRP A 128 -1.28 -14.71 8.78
CA TRP A 128 -1.86 -13.84 9.79
C TRP A 128 -2.78 -14.68 10.70
N THR A 129 -2.55 -14.60 12.00
CA THR A 129 -3.45 -15.18 12.98
C THR A 129 -4.09 -14.06 13.79
N ASP A 130 -5.39 -14.07 13.86
CA ASP A 130 -6.16 -13.10 14.65
C ASP A 130 -6.08 -13.41 16.14
#